data_564433219abc949ffc1b6608e86fad1e
#
_entry.id   564433219abc949ffc1b6608e86fad1e
#
_cell.length_a   1.000
_cell.length_b   1.000
_cell.length_c   1.000
_cell.angle_alpha   90.00
_cell.angle_beta   90.00
_cell.angle_gamma   90.00
#
_symmetry.space_group_name_H-M   'P 1'
#
loop_
_entity.id
_entity.type
_entity.pdbx_description
1 polymer ?
#
loop_
_entity_poly.entity_id
_entity_poly.type
_entity_poly.pdbx_seq_one_letter_code
_entity_poly.pdbx_strand_id
1 'polypeptide(L)'
;MKWRCPTAKAIGTAVIKDYELLFKGSKTGAYLTIEPKVGAEVPVAVWAVEPSDELNLDRYEGYPTFYYKTELDLPVRYFSGKTVVRKAFVYIMHEERPLGLPSGSYVRTCLDGYRNFGFDESVLLAALENSRRGCYEIR
;
A
#
# COMPACT_ATOMS: atom_id res chain seq x y z
N MET A 1 11.53 5.58 -1.58
CA MET A 1 12.15 4.89 -0.42
C MET A 1 13.57 5.36 -0.10
N LYS A 2 14.37 5.68 -1.10
CA LYS A 2 15.80 5.97 -0.90
C LYS A 2 16.10 7.05 0.15
N TRP A 3 15.38 8.15 0.16
CA TRP A 3 15.65 9.25 1.07
C TRP A 3 15.02 9.09 2.45
N ARG A 4 14.00 8.21 2.59
CA ARG A 4 13.39 7.88 3.89
C ARG A 4 14.08 6.70 4.54
N CYS A 5 14.47 5.73 3.73
CA CYS A 5 15.05 4.46 4.16
C CYS A 5 16.24 4.14 3.29
N PRO A 6 17.41 4.79 3.54
CA PRO A 6 18.55 4.67 2.64
C PRO A 6 19.11 3.24 2.55
N THR A 7 18.85 2.39 3.55
CA THR A 7 19.32 0.99 3.53
C THR A 7 18.27 0.01 3.04
N ALA A 8 17.03 0.48 2.74
CA ALA A 8 15.97 -0.39 2.25
C ALA A 8 16.25 -0.84 0.82
N LYS A 9 15.96 -2.12 0.55
CA LYS A 9 16.14 -2.71 -0.78
C LYS A 9 14.90 -3.48 -1.18
N ALA A 10 14.44 -3.24 -2.41
CA ALA A 10 13.37 -4.06 -2.99
C ALA A 10 13.93 -5.47 -3.23
N ILE A 11 13.28 -6.48 -2.70
CA ILE A 11 13.72 -7.87 -2.81
C ILE A 11 12.81 -8.73 -3.67
N GLY A 12 11.58 -8.31 -3.89
CA GLY A 12 10.63 -9.07 -4.68
C GLY A 12 9.24 -8.47 -4.64
N THR A 13 8.27 -9.29 -5.04
CA THR A 13 6.86 -8.92 -5.06
C THR A 13 6.03 -9.99 -4.38
N ALA A 14 4.81 -9.64 -3.97
CA ALA A 14 3.86 -10.57 -3.40
C ALA A 14 2.44 -10.12 -3.73
N VAL A 15 1.48 -10.99 -3.43
CA VAL A 15 0.05 -10.68 -3.56
C VAL A 15 -0.58 -10.89 -2.20
N ILE A 16 -1.26 -9.87 -1.69
CA ILE A 16 -2.03 -9.99 -0.45
C ILE A 16 -3.45 -10.40 -0.86
N LYS A 17 -3.84 -11.61 -0.52
CA LYS A 17 -5.15 -12.16 -0.84
C LYS A 17 -6.19 -11.75 0.19
N ASP A 18 -7.43 -11.60 -0.28
CA ASP A 18 -8.60 -11.25 0.55
C ASP A 18 -8.46 -9.87 1.20
N TYR A 19 -7.82 -8.96 0.48
CA TYR A 19 -7.75 -7.54 0.77
C TYR A 19 -8.03 -6.74 -0.49
N GLU A 20 -8.62 -5.57 -0.34
CA GLU A 20 -8.79 -4.63 -1.45
C GLU A 20 -7.99 -3.36 -1.21
N LEU A 21 -7.57 -2.73 -2.30
CA LEU A 21 -6.86 -1.46 -2.27
C LEU A 21 -7.86 -0.32 -2.27
N LEU A 22 -7.66 0.67 -1.40
CA LEU A 22 -8.54 1.82 -1.27
C LEU A 22 -7.72 3.11 -1.14
N PHE A 23 -8.32 4.23 -1.57
CA PHE A 23 -7.83 5.56 -1.23
C PHE A 23 -8.71 6.12 -0.13
N LYS A 24 -8.12 6.37 1.02
CA LYS A 24 -8.81 6.95 2.18
C LYS A 24 -8.01 8.12 2.71
N GLY A 25 -8.67 8.98 3.44
CA GLY A 25 -7.98 10.21 3.71
C GLY A 25 -8.21 10.88 5.03
N SER A 26 -7.52 11.97 5.10
CA SER A 26 -7.57 12.97 6.12
C SER A 26 -7.92 14.30 5.47
N LYS A 27 -7.86 15.38 6.26
CA LYS A 27 -8.09 16.74 5.76
C LYS A 27 -7.08 17.18 4.70
N THR A 28 -5.89 16.56 4.68
CA THR A 28 -4.80 16.96 3.79
C THR A 28 -4.73 16.16 2.49
N GLY A 29 -5.54 15.12 2.34
CA GLY A 29 -5.56 14.31 1.13
C GLY A 29 -5.94 12.88 1.37
N ALA A 30 -6.02 12.09 0.30
CA ALA A 30 -6.30 10.68 0.35
C ALA A 30 -5.07 9.88 -0.05
N TYR A 31 -4.86 8.75 0.62
CA TYR A 31 -3.68 7.90 0.44
C TYR A 31 -4.10 6.44 0.39
N LEU A 32 -3.22 5.60 -0.14
CA LEU A 32 -3.48 4.17 -0.26
C LEU A 32 -3.53 3.49 1.10
N THR A 33 -4.46 2.56 1.23
CA THR A 33 -4.57 1.61 2.31
C THR A 33 -5.21 0.32 1.79
N ILE A 34 -5.25 -0.70 2.63
CA ILE A 34 -5.93 -1.95 2.28
C ILE A 34 -6.90 -2.32 3.39
N GLU A 35 -7.98 -3.00 3.02
CA GLU A 35 -8.98 -3.52 3.97
C GLU A 35 -9.40 -4.92 3.55
N PRO A 36 -9.83 -5.77 4.49
CA PRO A 36 -10.28 -7.12 4.16
C PRO A 36 -11.45 -7.10 3.18
N LYS A 37 -11.33 -7.92 2.15
CA LYS A 37 -12.42 -8.18 1.20
C LYS A 37 -12.21 -9.53 0.54
N VAL A 38 -13.07 -10.48 0.84
CA VAL A 38 -12.99 -11.83 0.30
C VAL A 38 -13.01 -11.80 -1.23
N GLY A 39 -12.07 -12.50 -1.83
CA GLY A 39 -11.95 -12.61 -3.29
C GLY A 39 -11.15 -11.52 -3.97
N ALA A 40 -10.78 -10.45 -3.26
CA ALA A 40 -9.93 -9.40 -3.81
C ALA A 40 -8.44 -9.73 -3.58
N GLU A 41 -7.58 -9.06 -4.33
CA GLU A 41 -6.13 -9.23 -4.22
C GLU A 41 -5.44 -7.89 -4.43
N VAL A 42 -4.33 -7.69 -3.74
CA VAL A 42 -3.51 -6.48 -3.88
C VAL A 42 -2.06 -6.88 -4.16
N PRO A 43 -1.49 -6.49 -5.30
CA PRO A 43 -0.07 -6.71 -5.55
C PRO A 43 0.76 -5.72 -4.75
N VAL A 44 1.87 -6.18 -4.21
CA VAL A 44 2.76 -5.35 -3.39
C VAL A 44 4.22 -5.60 -3.73
N ALA A 45 5.03 -4.55 -3.62
CA ALA A 45 6.48 -4.68 -3.63
C ALA A 45 6.93 -4.95 -2.20
N VAL A 46 7.89 -5.84 -2.05
CA VAL A 46 8.42 -6.22 -0.73
C VAL A 46 9.84 -5.67 -0.62
N TRP A 47 10.08 -4.97 0.49
CA TRP A 47 11.36 -4.31 0.77
C TRP A 47 11.98 -4.91 2.01
N ALA A 48 13.28 -5.17 1.96
CA ALA A 48 14.05 -5.48 3.16
C ALA A 48 14.45 -4.18 3.83
N VAL A 49 14.13 -4.03 5.10
CA VAL A 49 14.39 -2.81 5.87
C VAL A 49 15.14 -3.17 7.16
N GLU A 50 16.02 -2.29 7.59
CA GLU A 50 16.69 -2.42 8.88
C GLU A 50 15.85 -1.75 9.97
N PRO A 51 16.12 -2.02 11.27
CA PRO A 51 15.34 -1.40 12.36
C PRO A 51 15.33 0.13 12.32
N SER A 52 16.43 0.75 11.90
CA SER A 52 16.48 2.21 11.75
C SER A 52 15.56 2.71 10.63
N ASP A 53 15.45 1.96 9.55
CA ASP A 53 14.52 2.27 8.45
C ASP A 53 13.08 2.17 8.92
N GLU A 54 12.76 1.14 9.71
CA GLU A 54 11.42 0.96 10.25
C GLU A 54 11.02 2.14 11.15
N LEU A 55 11.92 2.64 11.99
CA LEU A 55 11.65 3.82 12.82
C LEU A 55 11.36 5.05 11.97
N ASN A 56 12.10 5.24 10.88
CA ASN A 56 11.86 6.35 9.96
C ASN A 56 10.50 6.22 9.27
N LEU A 57 10.14 5.01 8.84
CA LEU A 57 8.83 4.75 8.26
C LEU A 57 7.71 5.00 9.25
N ASP A 58 7.87 4.56 10.51
CA ASP A 58 6.88 4.79 11.56
C ASP A 58 6.55 6.27 11.70
N ARG A 59 7.57 7.12 11.69
CA ARG A 59 7.37 8.57 11.76
C ARG A 59 6.69 9.11 10.51
N TYR A 60 7.13 8.67 9.34
CA TYR A 60 6.58 9.13 8.08
C TYR A 60 5.11 8.74 7.92
N GLU A 61 4.76 7.51 8.29
CA GLU A 61 3.40 7.01 8.19
C GLU A 61 2.49 7.48 9.34
N GLY A 62 3.04 8.18 10.33
CA GLY A 62 2.27 8.63 11.49
C GLY A 62 1.79 7.47 12.35
N TYR A 63 2.62 6.45 12.50
CA TYR A 63 2.33 5.28 13.34
C TYR A 63 2.43 5.66 14.83
N PRO A 64 1.51 5.22 15.69
CA PRO A 64 0.33 4.40 15.41
C PRO A 64 -0.96 5.19 15.17
N THR A 65 -0.89 6.51 15.08
CA THR A 65 -2.07 7.38 15.07
C THR A 65 -2.81 7.36 13.74
N PHE A 66 -2.09 7.51 12.62
CA PHE A 66 -2.69 7.55 11.30
C PHE A 66 -2.74 6.17 10.66
N TYR A 67 -1.61 5.45 10.70
CA TYR A 67 -1.51 4.06 10.27
C TYR A 67 -1.16 3.17 11.44
N TYR A 68 -1.59 1.91 11.39
CA TYR A 68 -1.08 0.86 12.28
C TYR A 68 -0.35 -0.19 11.44
N LYS A 69 0.40 -1.06 12.09
CA LYS A 69 1.14 -2.13 11.40
C LYS A 69 0.49 -3.47 11.64
N THR A 70 0.42 -4.29 10.58
CA THR A 70 -0.03 -5.67 10.65
C THR A 70 1.04 -6.56 10.05
N GLU A 71 1.30 -7.69 10.69
CA GLU A 71 2.19 -8.70 10.15
C GLU A 71 1.40 -9.71 9.32
N LEU A 72 1.94 -10.05 8.16
CA LEU A 72 1.35 -11.03 7.27
C LEU A 72 2.44 -12.00 6.81
N ASP A 73 2.08 -13.28 6.70
CA ASP A 73 2.94 -14.26 6.05
C ASP A 73 2.61 -14.27 4.57
N LEU A 74 3.58 -13.88 3.75
CA LEU A 74 3.39 -13.72 2.32
C LEU A 74 4.36 -14.59 1.53
N PRO A 75 3.89 -15.28 0.46
CA PRO A 75 4.80 -15.89 -0.49
C PRO A 75 5.45 -14.79 -1.32
N VAL A 76 6.69 -14.48 -0.97
CA VAL A 76 7.46 -13.43 -1.65
C VAL A 76 8.18 -14.06 -2.84
N ARG A 77 7.91 -13.53 -4.03
CA ARG A 77 8.63 -13.91 -5.23
C ARG A 77 9.81 -12.97 -5.40
N TYR A 78 10.99 -13.49 -5.11
CA TYR A 78 12.23 -12.72 -5.29
C TYR A 78 12.50 -12.46 -6.77
N PHE A 79 13.24 -11.42 -7.06
CA PHE A 79 13.61 -11.09 -8.45
C PHE A 79 14.44 -12.18 -9.13
N SER A 80 15.08 -13.05 -8.34
CA SER A 80 15.77 -14.24 -8.85
C SER A 80 14.81 -15.32 -9.38
N GLY A 81 13.51 -15.21 -9.12
CA GLY A 81 12.50 -16.19 -9.47
C GLY A 81 12.13 -17.15 -8.37
N LYS A 82 12.88 -17.18 -7.26
CA LYS A 82 12.59 -18.03 -6.11
C LYS A 82 11.42 -17.46 -5.30
N THR A 83 10.54 -18.34 -4.82
CA THR A 83 9.43 -17.95 -3.94
C THR A 83 9.63 -18.52 -2.55
N VAL A 84 9.57 -17.68 -1.54
CA VAL A 84 9.75 -18.04 -0.13
C VAL A 84 8.70 -17.32 0.69
N VAL A 85 8.04 -18.02 1.61
CA VAL A 85 7.12 -17.40 2.56
C VAL A 85 7.92 -16.58 3.56
N ARG A 86 7.56 -15.31 3.69
CA ARG A 86 8.19 -14.37 4.63
C ARG A 86 7.16 -13.67 5.47
N LYS A 87 7.50 -13.42 6.71
CA LYS A 87 6.70 -12.54 7.56
C LYS A 87 7.05 -11.10 7.20
N ALA A 88 6.04 -10.34 6.79
CA ALA A 88 6.20 -8.95 6.40
C ALA A 88 5.24 -8.08 7.19
N PHE A 89 5.58 -6.81 7.39
CA PHE A 89 4.63 -5.87 7.97
C PHE A 89 4.13 -4.91 6.89
N VAL A 90 2.90 -4.48 7.06
CA VAL A 90 2.27 -3.50 6.19
C VAL A 90 1.60 -2.44 7.05
N TYR A 91 1.69 -1.18 6.61
CA TYR A 91 0.97 -0.09 7.26
C TYR A 91 -0.44 -0.03 6.71
N ILE A 92 -1.42 -0.02 7.61
CA ILE A 92 -2.84 0.06 7.26
C ILE A 92 -3.41 1.29 7.95
N MET A 93 -4.11 2.12 7.16
CA MET A 93 -4.82 3.27 7.72
C MET A 93 -5.98 2.80 8.59
N HIS A 94 -6.20 3.46 9.73
CA HIS A 94 -7.33 3.12 10.60
C HIS A 94 -8.62 3.17 9.81
N GLU A 95 -9.43 2.11 9.92
CA GLU A 95 -10.56 1.86 9.02
C GLU A 95 -11.69 2.87 9.09
N GLU A 96 -11.80 3.62 10.16
CA GLU A 96 -12.84 4.65 10.31
C GLU A 96 -12.64 5.86 9.40
N ARG A 97 -11.50 5.96 8.75
CA ARG A 97 -11.26 7.06 7.82
C ARG A 97 -12.08 6.91 6.55
N PRO A 98 -12.63 8.01 6.01
CA PRO A 98 -13.50 7.92 4.83
C PRO A 98 -12.73 7.72 3.54
N LEU A 99 -13.42 7.22 2.51
CA LEU A 99 -12.93 7.26 1.15
C LEU A 99 -12.68 8.71 0.73
N GLY A 100 -11.65 8.95 -0.05
CA GLY A 100 -11.31 10.27 -0.53
C GLY A 100 -10.66 10.23 -1.89
N LEU A 101 -10.66 11.36 -2.58
CA LEU A 101 -10.00 11.50 -3.88
C LEU A 101 -8.55 11.93 -3.66
N PRO A 102 -7.58 11.14 -4.15
CA PRO A 102 -6.18 11.53 -4.06
C PRO A 102 -5.85 12.64 -5.04
N SER A 103 -4.74 13.33 -4.80
CA SER A 103 -4.24 14.32 -5.77
C SER A 103 -3.74 13.61 -7.03
N GLY A 104 -3.75 14.33 -8.16
CA GLY A 104 -3.24 13.79 -9.42
C GLY A 104 -1.78 13.39 -9.35
N SER A 105 -0.97 14.14 -8.62
CA SER A 105 0.46 13.81 -8.47
C SER A 105 0.66 12.54 -7.65
N TYR A 106 -0.15 12.31 -6.63
CA TYR A 106 -0.08 11.08 -5.85
C TYR A 106 -0.50 9.86 -6.68
N VAL A 107 -1.59 9.98 -7.45
CA VAL A 107 -2.03 8.90 -8.36
C VAL A 107 -0.93 8.58 -9.35
N ARG A 108 -0.27 9.59 -9.91
CA ARG A 108 0.82 9.37 -10.86
C ARG A 108 1.97 8.60 -10.20
N THR A 109 2.34 8.97 -8.99
CA THR A 109 3.39 8.26 -8.23
C THR A 109 3.02 6.80 -8.01
N CYS A 110 1.77 6.52 -7.63
CA CYS A 110 1.30 5.15 -7.46
C CYS A 110 1.32 4.37 -8.78
N LEU A 111 0.90 5.01 -9.86
CA LEU A 111 0.87 4.40 -11.19
C LEU A 111 2.28 4.06 -11.67
N ASP A 112 3.23 4.97 -11.47
CA ASP A 112 4.64 4.73 -11.79
C ASP A 112 5.18 3.53 -11.01
N GLY A 113 4.84 3.41 -9.74
CA GLY A 113 5.21 2.25 -8.92
C GLY A 113 4.64 0.95 -9.47
N TYR A 114 3.37 0.95 -9.84
CA TYR A 114 2.72 -0.23 -10.45
C TYR A 114 3.41 -0.64 -11.74
N ARG A 115 3.73 0.32 -12.59
CA ARG A 115 4.44 0.05 -13.87
C ARG A 115 5.85 -0.46 -13.65
N ASN A 116 6.57 0.11 -12.69
CA ASN A 116 7.94 -0.31 -12.39
C ASN A 116 8.00 -1.76 -11.93
N PHE A 117 6.99 -2.25 -11.20
CA PHE A 117 6.95 -3.63 -10.72
C PHE A 117 6.12 -4.56 -11.63
N GLY A 118 5.54 -4.04 -12.70
CA GLY A 118 4.73 -4.83 -13.62
C GLY A 118 3.39 -5.28 -13.05
N PHE A 119 2.82 -4.52 -12.12
CA PHE A 119 1.54 -4.85 -11.50
C PHE A 119 0.38 -4.51 -12.43
N ASP A 120 -0.74 -5.22 -12.23
CA ASP A 120 -1.99 -4.94 -12.94
C ASP A 120 -2.56 -3.60 -12.50
N GLU A 121 -2.56 -2.63 -13.39
CA GLU A 121 -3.04 -1.27 -13.11
C GLU A 121 -4.53 -1.21 -12.81
N SER A 122 -5.29 -2.22 -13.22
CA SER A 122 -6.74 -2.25 -12.97
C SER A 122 -7.07 -2.24 -11.48
N VAL A 123 -6.20 -2.79 -10.64
CA VAL A 123 -6.38 -2.78 -9.18
C VAL A 123 -6.34 -1.34 -8.66
N LEU A 124 -5.39 -0.56 -9.13
CA LEU A 124 -5.26 0.85 -8.74
C LEU A 124 -6.42 1.69 -9.28
N LEU A 125 -6.81 1.45 -10.52
CA LEU A 125 -7.92 2.17 -11.15
C LEU A 125 -9.25 1.85 -10.47
N ALA A 126 -9.46 0.60 -10.04
CA ALA A 126 -10.65 0.22 -9.28
C ALA A 126 -10.72 0.95 -7.93
N ALA A 127 -9.58 1.10 -7.25
CA ALA A 127 -9.52 1.85 -6.00
C ALA A 127 -9.90 3.33 -6.22
N LEU A 128 -9.42 3.93 -7.30
CA LEU A 128 -9.74 5.31 -7.65
C LEU A 128 -11.23 5.46 -7.97
N GLU A 129 -11.80 4.52 -8.71
CA GLU A 129 -13.23 4.54 -9.08
C GLU A 129 -14.11 4.40 -7.84
N ASN A 130 -13.75 3.55 -6.89
CA ASN A 130 -14.49 3.42 -5.63
C ASN A 130 -14.52 4.75 -4.87
N SER A 131 -13.41 5.48 -4.83
CA SER A 131 -13.34 6.80 -4.19
C SER A 131 -14.22 7.82 -4.92
N ARG A 132 -14.20 7.83 -6.24
CA ARG A 132 -15.03 8.73 -7.04
C ARG A 132 -16.51 8.50 -6.77
N ARG A 133 -16.95 7.25 -6.79
CA ARG A 133 -18.35 6.90 -6.50
C ARG A 133 -18.75 7.29 -5.09
N GLY A 134 -17.90 7.00 -4.12
CA GLY A 134 -18.15 7.37 -2.73
C GLY A 134 -18.33 8.88 -2.56
N CYS A 135 -17.53 9.68 -3.23
CA CYS A 135 -17.62 11.13 -3.17
C CYS A 135 -18.92 11.66 -3.79
N TYR A 136 -19.43 11.01 -4.83
CA TYR A 136 -20.66 11.46 -5.50
C TYR A 136 -21.92 10.93 -4.84
N GLU A 137 -21.86 9.83 -4.12
CA GLU A 137 -23.03 9.24 -3.45
C GLU A 137 -23.39 9.92 -2.15
N ILE A 138 -22.48 10.67 -1.57
CA ILE A 138 -22.76 11.42 -0.34
C ILE A 138 -23.58 12.65 -0.68
N ARG A 139 -24.79 12.68 -0.20
CA ARG A 139 -25.73 13.78 -0.43
C ARG A 139 -26.17 14.40 0.87
#